data_ff05a0713f7a89acecd9d265c0b8d491
#
_entry.id   ff05a0713f7a89acecd9d265c0b8d491
#
_cell.length_a   1.000
_cell.length_b   1.000
_cell.length_c   1.000
_cell.angle_alpha   90.00
_cell.angle_beta   90.00
_cell.angle_gamma   90.00
#
_symmetry.space_group_name_H-M   'P 1'
#
loop_
_entity.id
_entity.type
_entity.pdbx_description
1 polymer ?
#
loop_
_entity_poly.entity_id
_entity_poly.type
_entity_poly.pdbx_seq_one_letter_code
_entity_poly.pdbx_strand_id
1 'polypeptide(L)'
;MINAIEETQKRGVNRAEHRLHLRCELPHHTTLPLFEKLVQREPVTLVSLMDHSPGQRQFANREKYREYYQGKYSLTDVQMQQYEEEQLALAARWSQPNRESIAALCRARQIALASHDDATHAHVAESHQLGSVIAEFPTTFEAAEASRKHGMNVLMGAPNIVRGGSHSGNVAASELAQLGLLDILSSDYYPASLLDAAFRVADDESNRFTLPQAVKLVTKNPAQALNLQDRGVIGEGKRADLVLAHRKGNHIHIDHVWRQGKRVF
;
A
#
# COMPACT_ATOMS: atom_id res chain seq x y z
N MET A 1 -9.01 -12.00 -13.80
CA MET A 1 -8.72 -12.07 -12.35
C MET A 1 -9.92 -11.65 -11.50
N ILE A 2 -10.46 -10.42 -11.58
CA ILE A 2 -11.60 -9.96 -10.73
C ILE A 2 -12.81 -10.89 -10.84
N ASN A 3 -13.24 -11.24 -12.06
CA ASN A 3 -14.34 -12.19 -12.27
C ASN A 3 -14.10 -13.54 -11.59
N ALA A 4 -12.87 -14.06 -11.59
CA ALA A 4 -12.55 -15.31 -10.92
C ALA A 4 -12.63 -15.18 -9.38
N ILE A 5 -12.22 -14.05 -8.82
CA ILE A 5 -12.36 -13.75 -7.38
C ILE A 5 -13.84 -13.74 -7.00
N GLU A 6 -14.66 -13.01 -7.73
CA GLU A 6 -16.11 -12.92 -7.46
C GLU A 6 -16.80 -14.28 -7.58
N GLU A 7 -16.47 -15.05 -8.63
CA GLU A 7 -17.04 -16.37 -8.86
C GLU A 7 -16.66 -17.35 -7.72
N THR A 8 -15.39 -17.37 -7.33
CA THR A 8 -14.93 -18.25 -6.25
C THR A 8 -15.46 -17.84 -4.88
N GLN A 9 -15.66 -16.53 -4.64
CA GLN A 9 -16.32 -16.03 -3.44
C GLN A 9 -17.81 -16.44 -3.41
N LYS A 10 -18.55 -16.29 -4.51
CA LYS A 10 -19.94 -16.74 -4.61
C LYS A 10 -20.09 -18.25 -4.36
N ARG A 11 -19.14 -19.04 -4.84
CA ARG A 11 -19.11 -20.50 -4.61
C ARG A 11 -18.66 -20.91 -3.20
N GLY A 12 -18.16 -19.96 -2.39
CA GLY A 12 -17.70 -20.22 -1.03
C GLY A 12 -16.45 -21.12 -0.92
N VAL A 13 -15.67 -21.25 -2.01
CA VAL A 13 -14.48 -22.14 -2.04
C VAL A 13 -13.20 -21.47 -1.57
N ASN A 14 -13.22 -20.17 -1.34
CA ASN A 14 -12.06 -19.41 -0.88
C ASN A 14 -11.76 -19.65 0.61
N ARG A 15 -10.50 -19.88 0.96
CA ARG A 15 -10.05 -19.92 2.36
C ARG A 15 -10.08 -18.54 3.00
N ALA A 16 -9.74 -17.49 2.24
CA ALA A 16 -9.77 -16.10 2.67
C ALA A 16 -10.84 -15.31 1.93
N GLU A 17 -11.33 -14.23 2.54
CA GLU A 17 -12.11 -13.21 1.84
C GLU A 17 -11.14 -12.31 1.07
N HIS A 18 -11.34 -12.21 -0.23
CA HIS A 18 -10.54 -11.35 -1.08
C HIS A 18 -11.20 -9.98 -1.22
N ARG A 19 -10.39 -8.95 -1.04
CA ARG A 19 -10.75 -7.57 -1.33
C ARG A 19 -9.81 -7.01 -2.39
N LEU A 20 -10.25 -5.99 -3.09
CA LEU A 20 -9.50 -5.43 -4.21
C LEU A 20 -8.92 -4.07 -3.82
N HIS A 21 -7.66 -3.92 -4.13
CA HIS A 21 -6.93 -2.68 -4.15
C HIS A 21 -6.72 -2.28 -5.61
N LEU A 22 -7.33 -1.18 -6.05
CA LEU A 22 -7.13 -0.65 -7.40
C LEU A 22 -5.95 0.33 -7.38
N ARG A 23 -4.89 -0.01 -8.08
CA ARG A 23 -3.71 0.83 -8.27
C ARG A 23 -3.86 1.60 -9.57
N CYS A 24 -4.12 2.90 -9.48
CA CYS A 24 -4.46 3.76 -10.61
C CYS A 24 -3.25 4.55 -11.07
N GLU A 25 -2.66 4.16 -12.20
CA GLU A 25 -1.60 4.91 -12.88
C GLU A 25 -2.22 6.12 -13.59
N LEU A 26 -1.98 7.32 -13.05
CA LEU A 26 -2.70 8.53 -13.43
C LEU A 26 -2.38 9.07 -14.84
N PRO A 27 -1.11 9.05 -15.31
CA PRO A 27 -0.74 9.63 -16.58
C PRO A 27 -1.16 8.79 -17.81
N HIS A 28 -2.41 8.32 -17.83
CA HIS A 28 -2.92 7.55 -18.96
C HIS A 28 -4.39 7.83 -19.23
N HIS A 29 -4.76 7.93 -20.51
CA HIS A 29 -6.12 8.26 -20.94
C HIS A 29 -7.19 7.20 -20.61
N THR A 30 -6.79 5.94 -20.45
CA THR A 30 -7.72 4.85 -20.13
C THR A 30 -7.94 4.66 -18.64
N THR A 31 -7.17 5.32 -17.76
CA THR A 31 -7.22 5.08 -16.31
C THR A 31 -8.61 5.36 -15.73
N LEU A 32 -9.15 6.55 -15.97
CA LEU A 32 -10.48 6.90 -15.47
C LEU A 32 -11.59 6.01 -16.05
N PRO A 33 -11.70 5.80 -17.37
CA PRO A 33 -12.72 4.91 -17.94
C PRO A 33 -12.65 3.45 -17.43
N LEU A 34 -11.46 2.93 -17.17
CA LEU A 34 -11.30 1.60 -16.58
C LEU A 34 -11.67 1.60 -15.11
N PHE A 35 -11.25 2.63 -14.36
CA PHE A 35 -11.59 2.79 -12.96
C PHE A 35 -13.10 2.86 -12.74
N GLU A 36 -13.85 3.65 -13.50
CA GLU A 36 -15.29 3.78 -13.42
C GLU A 36 -16.04 2.44 -13.57
N LYS A 37 -15.51 1.55 -14.43
CA LYS A 37 -16.06 0.19 -14.62
C LYS A 37 -15.76 -0.73 -13.43
N LEU A 38 -14.60 -0.54 -12.78
CA LEU A 38 -14.12 -1.44 -11.74
C LEU A 38 -14.56 -1.02 -10.34
N VAL A 39 -14.64 0.28 -10.07
CA VAL A 39 -14.97 0.82 -8.75
C VAL A 39 -16.37 0.48 -8.27
N GLN A 40 -17.24 0.07 -9.18
CA GLN A 40 -18.62 -0.37 -8.86
C GLN A 40 -18.67 -1.82 -8.33
N ARG A 41 -17.56 -2.56 -8.39
CA ARG A 41 -17.52 -3.95 -7.94
C ARG A 41 -17.33 -4.02 -6.42
N GLU A 42 -18.15 -4.82 -5.77
CA GLU A 42 -18.22 -4.92 -4.30
C GLU A 42 -16.87 -5.14 -3.57
N PRO A 43 -15.93 -5.96 -4.06
CA PRO A 43 -14.71 -6.20 -3.30
C PRO A 43 -13.72 -5.05 -3.32
N VAL A 44 -13.96 -3.94 -4.03
CA VAL A 44 -13.04 -2.78 -4.05
C VAL A 44 -13.12 -2.03 -2.72
N THR A 45 -12.01 -1.98 -1.98
CA THR A 45 -11.93 -1.33 -0.65
C THR A 45 -10.81 -0.32 -0.51
N LEU A 46 -9.86 -0.34 -1.43
CA LEU A 46 -8.72 0.58 -1.43
C LEU A 46 -8.41 1.02 -2.86
N VAL A 47 -8.03 2.26 -3.02
CA VAL A 47 -7.57 2.85 -4.27
C VAL A 47 -6.29 3.62 -4.01
N SER A 48 -5.23 3.38 -4.78
CA SER A 48 -4.01 4.20 -4.75
C SER A 48 -3.90 5.05 -6.00
N LEU A 49 -3.51 6.31 -5.81
CA LEU A 49 -3.18 7.25 -6.88
C LEU A 49 -1.68 7.21 -7.13
N MET A 50 -1.27 6.68 -8.28
CA MET A 50 0.13 6.53 -8.65
C MET A 50 0.49 7.44 -9.81
N ASP A 51 1.66 8.06 -9.74
CA ASP A 51 2.22 8.87 -10.81
C ASP A 51 3.72 8.58 -10.93
N HIS A 52 4.06 7.71 -11.87
CA HIS A 52 5.44 7.31 -12.14
C HIS A 52 6.05 8.10 -13.32
N SER A 53 5.55 9.30 -13.57
CA SER A 53 6.08 10.19 -14.60
C SER A 53 7.47 10.72 -14.24
N PRO A 54 8.29 11.12 -15.22
CA PRO A 54 9.58 11.73 -14.96
C PRO A 54 9.45 12.99 -14.09
N GLY A 55 10.24 13.06 -13.03
CA GLY A 55 10.22 14.18 -12.07
C GLY A 55 9.12 14.10 -11.01
N GLN A 56 8.33 13.03 -10.97
CA GLN A 56 7.28 12.84 -9.96
C GLN A 56 7.66 11.77 -8.93
N ARG A 57 7.29 12.02 -7.66
CA ARG A 57 7.28 11.03 -6.56
C ARG A 57 8.53 10.13 -6.51
N GLN A 58 8.39 8.83 -6.72
CA GLN A 58 9.51 7.88 -6.78
C GLN A 58 10.60 8.31 -7.76
N PHE A 59 10.22 8.92 -8.86
CA PHE A 59 11.12 9.38 -9.92
C PHE A 59 11.37 10.89 -9.90
N ALA A 60 11.37 11.51 -8.73
CA ALA A 60 11.76 12.92 -8.57
C ALA A 60 13.17 13.18 -9.15
N ASN A 61 14.07 12.20 -9.11
CA ASN A 61 15.34 12.22 -9.83
C ASN A 61 15.16 11.62 -11.23
N ARG A 62 15.27 12.48 -12.26
CA ARG A 62 15.13 12.08 -13.66
C ARG A 62 16.25 11.17 -14.17
N GLU A 63 17.45 11.24 -13.60
CA GLU A 63 18.54 10.33 -13.97
C GLU A 63 18.22 8.90 -13.56
N LYS A 64 17.73 8.70 -12.32
CA LYS A 64 17.24 7.40 -11.86
C LYS A 64 16.06 6.88 -12.69
N TYR A 65 15.16 7.76 -13.13
CA TYR A 65 14.07 7.40 -14.04
C TYR A 65 14.61 6.85 -15.36
N ARG A 66 15.55 7.56 -15.97
CA ARG A 66 16.18 7.17 -17.24
C ARG A 66 16.91 5.83 -17.11
N GLU A 67 17.75 5.70 -16.08
CA GLU A 67 18.49 4.46 -15.80
C GLU A 67 17.54 3.27 -15.67
N TYR A 68 16.47 3.41 -14.89
CA TYR A 68 15.47 2.36 -14.68
C TYR A 68 14.77 1.95 -15.97
N TYR A 69 14.19 2.89 -16.73
CA TYR A 69 13.41 2.57 -17.92
C TYR A 69 14.29 2.18 -19.11
N GLN A 70 15.46 2.76 -19.22
CA GLN A 70 16.45 2.38 -20.23
C GLN A 70 16.89 0.93 -20.03
N GLY A 71 17.18 0.52 -18.80
CA GLY A 71 17.50 -0.87 -18.47
C GLY A 71 16.31 -1.81 -18.67
N LYS A 72 15.11 -1.41 -18.23
CA LYS A 72 13.90 -2.23 -18.30
C LYS A 72 13.44 -2.54 -19.73
N TYR A 73 13.54 -1.56 -20.64
CA TYR A 73 13.08 -1.68 -22.01
C TYR A 73 14.21 -1.77 -23.03
N SER A 74 15.48 -1.79 -22.59
CA SER A 74 16.66 -1.82 -23.45
C SER A 74 16.69 -0.68 -24.48
N LEU A 75 16.33 0.54 -24.04
CA LEU A 75 16.24 1.71 -24.92
C LEU A 75 17.60 2.31 -25.18
N THR A 76 17.82 2.80 -26.42
CA THR A 76 18.93 3.72 -26.73
C THR A 76 18.67 5.10 -26.10
N ASP A 77 19.70 5.96 -26.02
CA ASP A 77 19.56 7.31 -25.47
C ASP A 77 18.50 8.15 -26.21
N VAL A 78 18.43 8.03 -27.54
CA VAL A 78 17.43 8.73 -28.36
C VAL A 78 16.03 8.21 -28.07
N GLN A 79 15.86 6.89 -27.99
CA GLN A 79 14.58 6.28 -27.65
C GLN A 79 14.15 6.63 -26.21
N MET A 80 15.10 6.69 -25.27
CA MET A 80 14.82 7.08 -23.90
C MET A 80 14.37 8.55 -23.80
N GLN A 81 14.98 9.43 -24.57
CA GLN A 81 14.55 10.84 -24.63
C GLN A 81 13.12 10.95 -25.18
N GLN A 82 12.82 10.29 -26.29
CA GLN A 82 11.47 10.28 -26.86
C GLN A 82 10.44 9.71 -25.87
N TYR A 83 10.78 8.58 -25.22
CA TYR A 83 9.92 7.98 -24.21
C TYR A 83 9.64 8.95 -23.05
N GLU A 84 10.66 9.64 -22.53
CA GLU A 84 10.50 10.63 -21.45
C GLU A 84 9.59 11.79 -21.88
N GLU A 85 9.78 12.34 -23.09
CA GLU A 85 8.95 13.41 -23.64
C GLU A 85 7.48 12.99 -23.78
N GLU A 86 7.23 11.76 -24.26
CA GLU A 86 5.89 11.18 -24.35
C GLU A 86 5.23 11.03 -22.96
N GLN A 87 5.97 10.51 -21.97
CA GLN A 87 5.45 10.35 -20.62
C GLN A 87 5.13 11.70 -19.96
N LEU A 88 5.97 12.71 -20.16
CA LEU A 88 5.70 14.07 -19.67
C LEU A 88 4.46 14.67 -20.33
N ALA A 89 4.26 14.49 -21.62
CA ALA A 89 3.07 14.97 -22.32
C ALA A 89 1.79 14.26 -21.84
N LEU A 90 1.85 12.95 -21.60
CA LEU A 90 0.74 12.19 -21.04
C LEU A 90 0.42 12.65 -19.61
N ALA A 91 1.42 12.84 -18.78
CA ALA A 91 1.25 13.32 -17.41
C ALA A 91 0.61 14.72 -17.36
N ALA A 92 1.13 15.65 -18.15
CA ALA A 92 0.59 17.00 -18.24
C ALA A 92 -0.89 17.02 -18.64
N ARG A 93 -1.31 16.07 -19.48
CA ARG A 93 -2.67 15.99 -19.99
C ARG A 93 -3.62 15.24 -19.05
N TRP A 94 -3.17 14.17 -18.38
CA TRP A 94 -4.07 13.20 -17.76
C TRP A 94 -3.91 13.07 -16.24
N SER A 95 -2.71 13.34 -15.67
CA SER A 95 -2.49 13.08 -14.25
C SER A 95 -3.46 13.82 -13.35
N GLN A 96 -3.58 15.13 -13.50
CA GLN A 96 -4.42 15.94 -12.62
C GLN A 96 -5.93 15.67 -12.80
N PRO A 97 -6.49 15.64 -14.04
CA PRO A 97 -7.92 15.31 -14.24
C PRO A 97 -8.29 13.92 -13.71
N ASN A 98 -7.45 12.90 -13.94
CA ASN A 98 -7.68 11.55 -13.43
C ASN A 98 -7.63 11.51 -11.90
N ARG A 99 -6.65 12.19 -11.30
CA ARG A 99 -6.47 12.30 -9.84
C ARG A 99 -7.70 12.84 -9.15
N GLU A 100 -8.19 13.98 -9.60
CA GLU A 100 -9.36 14.66 -9.03
C GLU A 100 -10.64 13.82 -9.21
N SER A 101 -10.85 13.27 -10.40
CA SER A 101 -12.02 12.46 -10.72
C SER A 101 -12.07 11.16 -9.89
N ILE A 102 -10.94 10.45 -9.80
CA ILE A 102 -10.85 9.21 -9.01
C ILE A 102 -11.05 9.50 -7.52
N ALA A 103 -10.43 10.55 -6.99
CA ALA A 103 -10.60 10.95 -5.59
C ALA A 103 -12.07 11.32 -5.28
N ALA A 104 -12.74 12.05 -6.16
CA ALA A 104 -14.16 12.37 -6.02
C ALA A 104 -15.05 11.12 -6.01
N LEU A 105 -14.78 10.17 -6.90
CA LEU A 105 -15.50 8.89 -6.97
C LEU A 105 -15.26 8.03 -5.72
N CYS A 106 -14.04 7.98 -5.20
CA CYS A 106 -13.71 7.28 -3.95
C CYS A 106 -14.46 7.89 -2.76
N ARG A 107 -14.47 9.22 -2.65
CA ARG A 107 -15.19 9.95 -1.60
C ARG A 107 -16.69 9.66 -1.65
N ALA A 108 -17.30 9.74 -2.83
CA ALA A 108 -18.73 9.48 -3.01
C ALA A 108 -19.13 8.05 -2.63
N ARG A 109 -18.21 7.09 -2.72
CA ARG A 109 -18.42 5.67 -2.40
C ARG A 109 -17.85 5.24 -1.05
N GLN A 110 -17.27 6.15 -0.30
CA GLN A 110 -16.61 5.86 0.98
C GLN A 110 -15.50 4.78 0.87
N ILE A 111 -14.82 4.73 -0.28
CA ILE A 111 -13.67 3.85 -0.51
C ILE A 111 -12.42 4.56 0.00
N ALA A 112 -11.59 3.85 0.77
CA ALA A 112 -10.33 4.38 1.27
C ALA A 112 -9.40 4.76 0.11
N LEU A 113 -8.80 5.95 0.20
CA LEU A 113 -7.84 6.46 -0.78
C LEU A 113 -6.44 6.45 -0.18
N ALA A 114 -5.47 6.02 -0.95
CA ALA A 114 -4.06 6.09 -0.63
C ALA A 114 -3.30 6.95 -1.64
N SER A 115 -2.31 7.68 -1.14
CA SER A 115 -1.23 8.19 -2.00
C SER A 115 -0.21 7.11 -2.26
N HIS A 116 0.72 7.34 -3.18
CA HIS A 116 1.78 6.38 -3.49
C HIS A 116 3.09 7.11 -3.75
N ASP A 117 4.16 6.65 -3.07
CA ASP A 117 5.54 7.15 -3.23
C ASP A 117 5.71 8.66 -3.00
N ASP A 118 4.93 9.26 -2.11
CA ASP A 118 5.10 10.66 -1.76
C ASP A 118 6.53 10.92 -1.23
N ALA A 119 7.18 11.97 -1.75
CA ALA A 119 8.57 12.29 -1.47
C ALA A 119 8.78 13.63 -0.74
N THR A 120 7.82 14.53 -0.82
CA THR A 120 7.93 15.91 -0.32
C THR A 120 6.68 16.35 0.45
N HIS A 121 6.80 17.41 1.25
CA HIS A 121 5.65 18.04 1.90
C HIS A 121 4.55 18.44 0.90
N ALA A 122 4.92 18.89 -0.30
CA ALA A 122 3.95 19.28 -1.33
C ALA A 122 3.14 18.08 -1.83
N HIS A 123 3.78 16.95 -2.07
CA HIS A 123 3.08 15.71 -2.45
C HIS A 123 2.10 15.26 -1.37
N VAL A 124 2.53 15.28 -0.11
CA VAL A 124 1.67 14.89 1.02
C VAL A 124 0.50 15.84 1.20
N ALA A 125 0.71 17.15 1.08
CA ALA A 125 -0.35 18.14 1.17
C ALA A 125 -1.40 17.96 0.06
N GLU A 126 -0.98 17.71 -1.18
CA GLU A 126 -1.87 17.37 -2.30
C GLU A 126 -2.68 16.10 -1.99
N SER A 127 -2.01 15.04 -1.57
CA SER A 127 -2.63 13.75 -1.25
C SER A 127 -3.66 13.89 -0.12
N HIS A 128 -3.34 14.65 0.93
CA HIS A 128 -4.26 14.94 2.03
C HIS A 128 -5.50 15.72 1.57
N GLN A 129 -5.32 16.76 0.74
CA GLN A 129 -6.44 17.57 0.20
C GLN A 129 -7.41 16.72 -0.64
N LEU A 130 -6.92 15.71 -1.32
CA LEU A 130 -7.74 14.75 -2.07
C LEU A 130 -8.49 13.76 -1.17
N GLY A 131 -8.16 13.69 0.12
CA GLY A 131 -8.79 12.82 1.10
C GLY A 131 -8.09 11.47 1.27
N SER A 132 -6.80 11.37 0.91
CA SER A 132 -6.00 10.18 1.20
C SER A 132 -5.90 9.96 2.71
N VAL A 133 -6.17 8.73 3.16
CA VAL A 133 -6.08 8.30 4.56
C VAL A 133 -4.87 7.42 4.82
N ILE A 134 -4.22 6.96 3.76
CA ILE A 134 -3.01 6.14 3.79
C ILE A 134 -1.95 6.82 2.91
N ALA A 135 -0.74 6.98 3.44
CA ALA A 135 0.47 7.28 2.69
C ALA A 135 1.18 5.95 2.40
N GLU A 136 0.99 5.43 1.19
CA GLU A 136 1.57 4.17 0.76
C GLU A 136 2.98 4.40 0.24
N PHE A 137 3.96 3.82 0.93
CA PHE A 137 5.39 3.84 0.60
C PHE A 137 6.00 5.25 0.47
N PRO A 138 5.84 6.16 1.46
CA PRO A 138 6.59 7.42 1.40
C PRO A 138 8.08 7.14 1.19
N THR A 139 8.71 7.86 0.28
CA THR A 139 10.08 7.57 -0.14
C THR A 139 11.13 8.25 0.73
N THR A 140 10.72 9.23 1.54
CA THR A 140 11.58 10.02 2.41
C THR A 140 11.01 10.08 3.83
N PHE A 141 11.90 10.35 4.79
CA PHE A 141 11.50 10.67 6.17
C PHE A 141 10.57 11.88 6.22
N GLU A 142 10.88 12.94 5.48
CA GLU A 142 10.08 14.16 5.37
C GLU A 142 8.62 13.86 4.99
N ALA A 143 8.41 13.03 3.97
CA ALA A 143 7.08 12.67 3.52
C ALA A 143 6.33 11.82 4.56
N ALA A 144 7.02 10.87 5.23
CA ALA A 144 6.43 10.06 6.29
C ALA A 144 6.00 10.92 7.49
N GLU A 145 6.86 11.83 7.94
CA GLU A 145 6.55 12.75 9.03
C GLU A 145 5.39 13.69 8.68
N ALA A 146 5.40 14.27 7.48
CA ALA A 146 4.31 15.12 7.00
C ALA A 146 2.99 14.36 6.93
N SER A 147 3.00 13.12 6.44
CA SER A 147 1.81 12.26 6.38
C SER A 147 1.20 12.05 7.77
N ARG A 148 2.01 11.78 8.78
CA ARG A 148 1.56 11.65 10.16
C ARG A 148 0.99 12.96 10.71
N LYS A 149 1.61 14.10 10.42
CA LYS A 149 1.11 15.43 10.83
C LYS A 149 -0.26 15.73 10.21
N HIS A 150 -0.54 15.22 9.03
CA HIS A 150 -1.85 15.32 8.37
C HIS A 150 -2.84 14.20 8.77
N GLY A 151 -2.48 13.33 9.72
CA GLY A 151 -3.36 12.24 10.17
C GLY A 151 -3.49 11.06 9.20
N MET A 152 -2.63 10.99 8.18
CA MET A 152 -2.56 9.86 7.27
C MET A 152 -1.76 8.72 7.92
N ASN A 153 -2.19 7.48 7.68
CA ASN A 153 -1.46 6.30 8.15
C ASN A 153 -0.30 5.98 7.21
N VAL A 154 0.91 5.88 7.75
CA VAL A 154 2.10 5.51 6.97
C VAL A 154 2.16 3.99 6.80
N LEU A 155 2.09 3.55 5.54
CA LEU A 155 2.14 2.14 5.15
C LEU A 155 3.47 1.83 4.49
N MET A 156 4.16 0.78 4.97
CA MET A 156 5.40 0.29 4.38
C MET A 156 5.31 -1.20 4.02
N GLY A 157 6.16 -1.66 3.12
CA GLY A 157 6.23 -3.06 2.75
C GLY A 157 6.91 -3.90 3.84
N ALA A 158 6.29 -5.00 4.26
CA ALA A 158 6.89 -5.98 5.16
C ALA A 158 8.23 -6.55 4.63
N PRO A 159 8.43 -6.75 3.31
CA PRO A 159 9.74 -7.15 2.78
C PRO A 159 10.87 -6.18 3.11
N ASN A 160 10.58 -4.88 3.27
CA ASN A 160 11.59 -3.89 3.67
C ASN A 160 12.12 -4.17 5.09
N ILE A 161 11.25 -4.56 6.03
CA ILE A 161 11.65 -5.02 7.38
C ILE A 161 12.45 -6.32 7.30
N VAL A 162 11.94 -7.32 6.56
CA VAL A 162 12.55 -8.67 6.52
C VAL A 162 13.93 -8.65 5.87
N ARG A 163 14.14 -7.81 4.87
CA ARG A 163 15.43 -7.63 4.16
C ARG A 163 16.41 -6.72 4.90
N GLY A 164 15.93 -5.90 5.83
CA GLY A 164 16.73 -4.92 6.55
C GLY A 164 16.96 -3.62 5.79
N GLY A 165 16.05 -3.22 4.90
CA GLY A 165 16.11 -1.93 4.22
C GLY A 165 15.41 -1.87 2.87
N SER A 166 15.39 -0.66 2.27
CA SER A 166 14.82 -0.42 0.95
C SER A 166 15.76 -0.95 -0.16
N HIS A 167 15.19 -1.57 -1.18
CA HIS A 167 15.94 -1.96 -2.39
C HIS A 167 16.16 -0.80 -3.36
N SER A 168 15.42 0.30 -3.20
CA SER A 168 15.45 1.47 -4.08
C SER A 168 16.21 2.66 -3.49
N GLY A 169 16.83 2.49 -2.31
CA GLY A 169 17.52 3.58 -1.59
C GLY A 169 16.56 4.61 -0.98
N ASN A 170 15.28 4.28 -0.83
CA ASN A 170 14.29 5.09 -0.11
C ASN A 170 14.41 4.85 1.40
N VAL A 171 13.69 5.63 2.22
CA VAL A 171 13.66 5.48 3.67
C VAL A 171 13.29 4.04 4.07
N ALA A 172 14.00 3.51 5.07
CA ALA A 172 13.75 2.15 5.54
C ALA A 172 12.54 2.11 6.49
N ALA A 173 11.75 1.03 6.40
CA ALA A 173 10.60 0.84 7.29
C ALA A 173 11.04 0.68 8.77
N SER A 174 12.23 0.13 9.03
CA SER A 174 12.82 0.06 10.37
C SER A 174 13.14 1.43 10.93
N GLU A 175 13.68 2.35 10.13
CA GLU A 175 13.92 3.74 10.55
C GLU A 175 12.61 4.45 10.91
N LEU A 176 11.56 4.25 10.12
CA LEU A 176 10.24 4.81 10.43
C LEU A 176 9.63 4.18 11.70
N ALA A 177 9.88 2.88 11.95
CA ALA A 177 9.47 2.23 13.18
C ALA A 177 10.18 2.82 14.41
N GLN A 178 11.50 3.05 14.34
CA GLN A 178 12.28 3.66 15.41
C GLN A 178 11.76 5.05 15.80
N LEU A 179 11.30 5.80 14.81
CA LEU A 179 10.78 7.16 14.97
C LEU A 179 9.28 7.21 15.32
N GLY A 180 8.62 6.03 15.40
CA GLY A 180 7.19 5.94 15.68
C GLY A 180 6.30 6.44 14.53
N LEU A 181 6.81 6.41 13.31
CA LEU A 181 6.14 6.89 12.11
C LEU A 181 5.52 5.76 11.28
N LEU A 182 5.65 4.50 11.69
CA LEU A 182 5.10 3.34 11.00
C LEU A 182 3.72 2.96 11.56
N ASP A 183 2.70 2.88 10.72
CA ASP A 183 1.33 2.54 11.13
C ASP A 183 0.84 1.23 10.57
N ILE A 184 1.21 0.89 9.34
CA ILE A 184 0.71 -0.28 8.61
C ILE A 184 1.86 -0.98 7.89
N LEU A 185 1.82 -2.31 7.90
CA LEU A 185 2.65 -3.15 7.05
C LEU A 185 1.78 -3.87 6.03
N SER A 186 2.20 -3.86 4.75
CA SER A 186 1.64 -4.68 3.69
C SER A 186 2.61 -5.77 3.27
N SER A 187 2.10 -6.90 2.76
CA SER A 187 2.96 -7.98 2.28
C SER A 187 3.70 -7.64 0.98
N ASP A 188 3.23 -6.61 0.27
CA ASP A 188 3.75 -6.20 -1.02
C ASP A 188 3.97 -7.41 -1.96
N TYR A 189 5.15 -7.57 -2.54
CA TYR A 189 5.48 -8.67 -3.46
C TYR A 189 5.82 -10.01 -2.76
N TYR A 190 5.92 -10.03 -1.41
CA TYR A 190 6.28 -11.24 -0.64
C TYR A 190 5.25 -11.54 0.46
N PRO A 191 4.16 -12.27 0.14
CA PRO A 191 3.07 -12.54 1.08
C PRO A 191 3.49 -13.16 2.41
N ALA A 192 4.51 -14.04 2.42
CA ALA A 192 5.00 -14.70 3.62
C ALA A 192 5.70 -13.76 4.61
N SER A 193 6.10 -12.56 4.18
CA SER A 193 6.83 -11.59 5.03
C SER A 193 5.98 -10.93 6.11
N LEU A 194 4.65 -10.90 5.94
CA LEU A 194 3.78 -10.00 6.71
C LEU A 194 3.83 -10.28 8.22
N LEU A 195 3.62 -11.53 8.61
CA LEU A 195 3.64 -11.91 10.02
C LEU A 195 5.06 -11.86 10.59
N ASP A 196 6.06 -12.33 9.83
CA ASP A 196 7.47 -12.29 10.23
C ASP A 196 7.95 -10.86 10.48
N ALA A 197 7.56 -9.91 9.63
CA ALA A 197 7.89 -8.49 9.80
C ALA A 197 7.32 -7.91 11.10
N ALA A 198 6.09 -8.26 11.47
CA ALA A 198 5.51 -7.79 12.73
C ALA A 198 6.31 -8.28 13.95
N PHE A 199 6.75 -9.54 13.95
CA PHE A 199 7.60 -10.06 15.02
C PHE A 199 8.99 -9.42 15.01
N ARG A 200 9.60 -9.19 13.85
CA ARG A 200 10.90 -8.50 13.76
C ARG A 200 10.83 -7.07 14.27
N VAL A 201 9.75 -6.34 13.98
CA VAL A 201 9.54 -5.01 14.56
C VAL A 201 9.45 -5.08 16.09
N ALA A 202 8.78 -6.10 16.64
CA ALA A 202 8.68 -6.27 18.09
C ALA A 202 10.01 -6.68 18.77
N ASP A 203 10.88 -7.38 18.04
CA ASP A 203 12.19 -7.85 18.53
C ASP A 203 13.30 -6.80 18.40
N ASP A 204 13.09 -5.77 17.59
CA ASP A 204 14.08 -4.74 17.34
C ASP A 204 14.12 -3.75 18.52
N GLU A 205 15.15 -3.88 19.35
CA GLU A 205 15.38 -3.04 20.54
C GLU A 205 15.60 -1.55 20.22
N SER A 206 15.84 -1.21 18.95
CA SER A 206 16.04 0.18 18.52
C SER A 206 14.73 0.98 18.40
N ASN A 207 13.59 0.31 18.44
CA ASN A 207 12.27 0.92 18.44
C ASN A 207 11.50 0.67 19.76
N ARG A 208 10.28 1.19 19.86
CA ARG A 208 9.45 1.08 21.08
C ARG A 208 8.23 0.17 20.93
N PHE A 209 8.14 -0.59 19.85
CA PHE A 209 7.00 -1.46 19.63
C PHE A 209 7.06 -2.70 20.54
N THR A 210 6.05 -2.87 21.36
CA THR A 210 5.78 -4.17 21.99
C THR A 210 5.15 -5.11 20.99
N LEU A 211 5.19 -6.44 21.24
CA LEU A 211 4.56 -7.41 20.33
C LEU A 211 3.08 -7.10 20.03
N PRO A 212 2.22 -6.75 21.02
CA PRO A 212 0.85 -6.33 20.71
C PRO A 212 0.75 -5.09 19.82
N GLN A 213 1.67 -4.15 19.95
CA GLN A 213 1.70 -2.95 19.11
C GLN A 213 2.16 -3.28 17.67
N ALA A 214 3.18 -4.10 17.53
CA ALA A 214 3.66 -4.55 16.22
C ALA A 214 2.60 -5.40 15.48
N VAL A 215 1.86 -6.26 16.17
CA VAL A 215 0.75 -7.02 15.59
C VAL A 215 -0.37 -6.10 15.09
N LYS A 216 -0.60 -4.93 15.71
CA LYS A 216 -1.57 -3.96 15.19
C LYS A 216 -1.21 -3.43 13.80
N LEU A 217 0.07 -3.37 13.43
CA LEU A 217 0.53 -2.93 12.10
C LEU A 217 -0.02 -3.82 10.96
N VAL A 218 -0.37 -5.07 11.27
CA VAL A 218 -0.86 -6.07 10.30
C VAL A 218 -2.31 -6.53 10.58
N THR A 219 -2.97 -5.94 11.59
CA THR A 219 -4.34 -6.34 11.99
C THR A 219 -5.25 -5.13 12.16
N LYS A 220 -5.22 -4.49 13.33
CA LYS A 220 -6.13 -3.40 13.70
C LYS A 220 -5.97 -2.18 12.79
N ASN A 221 -4.73 -1.74 12.58
CA ASN A 221 -4.47 -0.49 11.87
C ASN A 221 -4.92 -0.55 10.41
N PRO A 222 -4.56 -1.59 9.61
CA PRO A 222 -5.08 -1.71 8.24
C PRO A 222 -6.60 -1.89 8.21
N ALA A 223 -7.21 -2.62 9.16
CA ALA A 223 -8.66 -2.75 9.22
C ALA A 223 -9.35 -1.40 9.42
N GLN A 224 -8.85 -0.59 10.35
CA GLN A 224 -9.38 0.75 10.61
C GLN A 224 -9.19 1.70 9.42
N ALA A 225 -8.01 1.70 8.80
CA ALA A 225 -7.72 2.54 7.64
C ALA A 225 -8.63 2.21 6.44
N LEU A 226 -9.08 0.95 6.32
CA LEU A 226 -10.01 0.48 5.30
C LEU A 226 -11.48 0.52 5.74
N ASN A 227 -11.78 1.15 6.89
CA ASN A 227 -13.12 1.23 7.48
C ASN A 227 -13.79 -0.15 7.75
N LEU A 228 -12.98 -1.18 8.02
CA LEU A 228 -13.43 -2.53 8.35
C LEU A 228 -13.57 -2.66 9.89
N GLN A 229 -14.69 -2.21 10.42
CA GLN A 229 -14.91 -2.11 11.88
C GLN A 229 -15.19 -3.44 12.58
N ASP A 230 -15.51 -4.49 11.83
CA ASP A 230 -15.89 -5.82 12.33
C ASP A 230 -14.69 -6.72 12.68
N ARG A 231 -13.47 -6.32 12.35
CA ARG A 231 -12.24 -7.15 12.45
C ARG A 231 -11.02 -6.38 12.93
N GLY A 232 -9.86 -7.07 12.99
CA GLY A 232 -8.56 -6.49 13.37
C GLY A 232 -8.27 -6.50 14.86
N VAL A 233 -9.25 -6.86 15.70
CA VAL A 233 -9.10 -7.04 17.15
C VAL A 233 -9.91 -8.24 17.63
N ILE A 234 -9.45 -8.87 18.71
CA ILE A 234 -10.23 -9.86 19.45
C ILE A 234 -11.13 -9.09 20.40
N GLY A 235 -12.43 -9.27 20.29
CA GLY A 235 -13.41 -8.60 21.11
C GLY A 235 -14.82 -9.12 20.88
N GLU A 236 -15.70 -8.90 21.86
CA GLU A 236 -17.09 -9.28 21.75
C GLU A 236 -17.78 -8.57 20.58
N GLY A 237 -18.61 -9.29 19.83
CA GLY A 237 -19.29 -8.78 18.63
C GLY A 237 -18.38 -8.61 17.40
N LYS A 238 -17.08 -8.93 17.50
CA LYS A 238 -16.18 -8.90 16.37
C LYS A 238 -16.17 -10.22 15.61
N ARG A 239 -15.86 -10.15 14.36
CA ARG A 239 -15.72 -11.28 13.46
C ARG A 239 -14.55 -12.18 13.93
N ALA A 240 -14.80 -13.48 14.03
CA ALA A 240 -13.80 -14.44 14.48
C ALA A 240 -12.86 -14.86 13.31
N ASP A 241 -12.09 -13.89 12.81
CA ASP A 241 -10.96 -14.09 11.91
C ASP A 241 -9.69 -14.12 12.76
N LEU A 242 -9.17 -15.31 13.03
CA LEU A 242 -8.12 -15.54 14.01
C LEU A 242 -6.96 -16.31 13.39
N VAL A 243 -5.76 -16.01 13.83
CA VAL A 243 -4.55 -16.76 13.51
C VAL A 243 -3.93 -17.23 14.83
N LEU A 244 -3.72 -18.54 14.98
CA LEU A 244 -2.89 -19.10 16.03
C LEU A 244 -1.51 -19.36 15.46
N ALA A 245 -0.50 -18.78 16.07
CA ALA A 245 0.88 -18.94 15.67
C ALA A 245 1.77 -19.10 16.89
N HIS A 246 2.87 -19.84 16.73
CA HIS A 246 3.90 -19.94 17.74
C HIS A 246 5.28 -19.65 17.15
N ARG A 247 6.20 -19.26 18.02
CA ARG A 247 7.59 -18.99 17.66
C ARG A 247 8.47 -20.19 17.93
N LYS A 248 9.28 -20.58 16.94
CA LYS A 248 10.32 -21.59 17.10
C LYS A 248 11.64 -21.04 16.57
N GLY A 249 12.53 -20.65 17.48
CA GLY A 249 13.72 -19.90 17.11
C GLY A 249 13.36 -18.56 16.47
N ASN A 250 13.89 -18.30 15.28
CA ASN A 250 13.62 -17.08 14.51
C ASN A 250 12.44 -17.21 13.52
N HIS A 251 11.73 -18.34 13.54
CA HIS A 251 10.63 -18.58 12.61
C HIS A 251 9.28 -18.52 13.32
N ILE A 252 8.31 -17.95 12.64
CA ILE A 252 6.93 -17.90 13.09
C ILE A 252 6.14 -18.98 12.32
N HIS A 253 5.58 -19.93 13.06
CA HIS A 253 4.77 -21.00 12.52
C HIS A 253 3.29 -20.70 12.75
N ILE A 254 2.49 -20.81 11.69
CA ILE A 254 1.03 -20.69 11.75
C ILE A 254 0.48 -22.10 12.00
N ASP A 255 -0.19 -22.29 13.13
CA ASP A 255 -0.79 -23.57 13.49
C ASP A 255 -2.22 -23.68 12.95
N HIS A 256 -3.01 -22.63 13.14
CA HIS A 256 -4.40 -22.61 12.73
C HIS A 256 -4.83 -21.23 12.26
N VAL A 257 -5.76 -21.23 11.30
CA VAL A 257 -6.44 -20.01 10.83
C VAL A 257 -7.94 -20.27 10.83
N TRP A 258 -8.68 -19.34 11.41
CA TRP A 258 -10.15 -19.32 11.35
C TRP A 258 -10.62 -18.10 10.56
N ARG A 259 -11.66 -18.32 9.77
CA ARG A 259 -12.41 -17.28 9.07
C ARG A 259 -13.86 -17.38 9.50
N GLN A 260 -14.39 -16.30 10.11
CA GLN A 260 -15.76 -16.27 10.65
C GLN A 260 -16.04 -17.45 11.60
N GLY A 261 -15.07 -17.80 12.43
CA GLY A 261 -15.18 -18.92 13.36
C GLY A 261 -14.97 -20.31 12.74
N LYS A 262 -14.90 -20.44 11.43
CA LYS A 262 -14.66 -21.71 10.74
C LYS A 262 -13.16 -21.88 10.48
N ARG A 263 -12.59 -23.01 10.91
CA ARG A 263 -11.19 -23.36 10.62
C ARG A 263 -10.99 -23.54 9.11
N VAL A 264 -9.98 -22.85 8.55
CA VAL A 264 -9.63 -22.86 7.12
C VAL A 264 -8.18 -23.32 6.87
N PHE A 265 -7.38 -23.41 7.97
CA PHE A 265 -6.03 -23.96 7.96
C PHE A 265 -5.72 -24.63 9.31
#